data_68675ed396a632123b393f72245285f4
#
_entry.id   68675ed396a632123b393f72245285f4
#
_cell.length_a   1.000
_cell.length_b   1.000
_cell.length_c   1.000
_cell.angle_alpha   90.00
_cell.angle_beta   90.00
_cell.angle_gamma   90.00
#
_symmetry.space_group_name_H-M   'P 1'
#
loop_
_entity.id
_entity.type
_entity.pdbx_description
1 polymer ?
#
loop_
_entity_poly.entity_id
_entity_poly.type
_entity_poly.pdbx_seq_one_letter_code
_entity_poly.pdbx_strand_id
1 'polypeptide(L)'
;DAHPGLAFCIDGRLRCPYHGWTYDEAGALVSIPAGQHFDEFDADAHSLHPLHVAEWHGLVFAAFQTPRQAVEQVLDAVAGTWPDLTSMRRVIEPRTTHCAADWKLACEHTLDIAHVDIARPALKPRLFAPLVFELSDGDALRATAAVATGALGDTWSSRMCRQLLRDRQSSPARAEYVYVWPNLLLQLAPDGLYILQVLPGATGHSTLRELRY
;
A
#
# COMPACT_ATOMS: atom_id res chain seq x y z
N ASP A 1 2.47 -4.46 -26.59
CA ASP A 1 1.05 -4.81 -26.68
C ASP A 1 0.30 -3.95 -25.68
N ALA A 2 -0.51 -3.01 -26.20
CA ALA A 2 -1.30 -2.12 -25.35
C ALA A 2 -2.42 -2.93 -24.68
N HIS A 3 -2.46 -2.94 -23.36
CA HIS A 3 -3.59 -3.49 -22.62
C HIS A 3 -4.84 -2.67 -22.95
N PRO A 4 -5.92 -3.27 -23.46
CA PRO A 4 -7.18 -2.58 -23.66
C PRO A 4 -7.68 -2.09 -22.29
N GLY A 5 -7.74 -0.78 -22.09
CA GLY A 5 -8.22 -0.18 -20.85
C GLY A 5 -7.22 0.72 -20.13
N LEU A 6 -5.97 0.83 -20.57
CA LEU A 6 -5.04 1.81 -20.04
C LEU A 6 -5.05 3.09 -20.87
N ALA A 7 -5.21 4.24 -20.21
CA ALA A 7 -4.99 5.53 -20.83
C ALA A 7 -3.49 5.66 -21.19
N PHE A 8 -3.19 6.24 -22.34
CA PHE A 8 -1.80 6.49 -22.73
C PHE A 8 -1.45 7.94 -22.39
N CYS A 9 -0.32 8.13 -21.71
CA CYS A 9 0.27 9.43 -21.54
C CYS A 9 1.27 9.65 -22.70
N ILE A 10 0.97 10.59 -23.57
CA ILE A 10 1.83 10.99 -24.69
C ILE A 10 2.00 12.50 -24.59
N ASP A 11 3.24 12.97 -24.50
CA ASP A 11 3.59 14.41 -24.43
C ASP A 11 2.80 15.17 -23.37
N GLY A 12 2.69 14.62 -22.15
CA GLY A 12 1.95 15.24 -21.04
C GLY A 12 0.42 15.23 -21.22
N ARG A 13 -0.11 14.37 -22.08
CA ARG A 13 -1.55 14.24 -22.31
C ARG A 13 -2.04 12.83 -22.08
N LEU A 14 -3.18 12.72 -21.42
CA LEU A 14 -3.90 11.48 -21.20
C LEU A 14 -4.91 11.25 -22.35
N ARG A 15 -4.75 10.19 -23.11
CA ARG A 15 -5.71 9.81 -24.16
C ARG A 15 -6.51 8.59 -23.74
N CYS A 16 -7.83 8.74 -23.73
CA CYS A 16 -8.75 7.62 -23.46
C CYS A 16 -8.69 6.59 -24.62
N PRO A 17 -8.44 5.31 -24.35
CA PRO A 17 -8.35 4.29 -25.39
C PRO A 17 -9.70 3.91 -25.99
N TYR A 18 -10.82 4.34 -25.37
CA TYR A 18 -12.16 3.99 -25.83
C TYR A 18 -12.60 4.87 -27.01
N HIS A 19 -12.65 6.20 -26.83
CA HIS A 19 -13.10 7.12 -27.90
C HIS A 19 -12.04 8.16 -28.26
N GLY A 20 -10.83 8.09 -27.74
CA GLY A 20 -9.72 8.99 -28.08
C GLY A 20 -9.82 10.39 -27.48
N TRP A 21 -10.74 10.63 -26.54
CA TRP A 21 -10.78 11.89 -25.80
C TRP A 21 -9.45 12.14 -25.10
N THR A 22 -8.98 13.37 -25.22
CA THR A 22 -7.65 13.71 -24.73
C THR A 22 -7.74 14.81 -23.67
N TYR A 23 -7.04 14.60 -22.57
CA TYR A 23 -6.97 15.50 -21.43
C TYR A 23 -5.53 15.98 -21.22
N ASP A 24 -5.37 17.17 -20.69
CA ASP A 24 -4.06 17.67 -20.26
C ASP A 24 -3.66 17.13 -18.87
N GLU A 25 -2.51 17.56 -18.37
CA GLU A 25 -1.99 17.16 -17.05
C GLU A 25 -2.85 17.62 -15.87
N ALA A 26 -3.63 18.69 -16.06
CA ALA A 26 -4.59 19.18 -15.08
C ALA A 26 -5.93 18.44 -15.14
N GLY A 27 -6.11 17.54 -16.12
CA GLY A 27 -7.36 16.81 -16.35
C GLY A 27 -8.39 17.56 -17.17
N ALA A 28 -8.05 18.74 -17.72
CA ALA A 28 -8.96 19.47 -18.59
C ALA A 28 -9.10 18.76 -19.96
N LEU A 29 -10.32 18.65 -20.46
CA LEU A 29 -10.59 18.06 -21.76
C LEU A 29 -10.11 19.00 -22.87
N VAL A 30 -9.09 18.60 -23.61
CA VAL A 30 -8.45 19.44 -24.65
C VAL A 30 -8.76 19.01 -26.08
N SER A 31 -9.21 17.79 -26.32
CA SER A 31 -9.52 17.31 -27.66
C SER A 31 -10.51 16.16 -27.65
N ILE A 32 -11.44 16.22 -28.62
CA ILE A 32 -12.44 15.19 -28.88
C ILE A 32 -12.36 14.84 -30.37
N PRO A 33 -12.13 13.58 -30.75
CA PRO A 33 -12.25 13.15 -32.14
C PRO A 33 -13.66 13.41 -32.66
N ALA A 34 -13.78 13.98 -33.86
CA ALA A 34 -15.07 14.33 -34.45
C ALA A 34 -15.95 15.28 -33.61
N GLY A 35 -15.30 16.18 -32.83
CA GLY A 35 -16.00 17.16 -31.97
C GLY A 35 -17.04 18.03 -32.70
N GLN A 36 -16.91 18.20 -34.03
CA GLN A 36 -17.90 18.93 -34.84
C GLN A 36 -19.31 18.29 -34.89
N HIS A 37 -19.44 17.07 -34.37
CA HIS A 37 -20.74 16.38 -34.30
C HIS A 37 -21.47 16.59 -32.97
N PHE A 38 -20.85 17.33 -32.04
CA PHE A 38 -21.46 17.67 -30.77
C PHE A 38 -21.92 19.13 -30.77
N ASP A 39 -23.23 19.34 -30.85
CA ASP A 39 -23.82 20.66 -30.72
C ASP A 39 -23.78 21.08 -29.23
N GLU A 40 -23.43 22.35 -28.95
CA GLU A 40 -23.40 22.94 -27.60
C GLU A 40 -22.60 22.13 -26.54
N PHE A 41 -21.45 21.58 -26.95
CA PHE A 41 -20.62 20.76 -26.09
C PHE A 41 -19.84 21.62 -25.09
N ASP A 42 -20.06 21.39 -23.79
CA ASP A 42 -19.30 22.01 -22.71
C ASP A 42 -18.09 21.13 -22.32
N ALA A 43 -16.90 21.50 -22.78
CA ALA A 43 -15.66 20.77 -22.52
C ALA A 43 -15.30 20.75 -21.00
N ASP A 44 -15.59 21.84 -20.29
CA ASP A 44 -15.26 21.98 -18.87
C ASP A 44 -16.08 20.99 -18.02
N ALA A 45 -17.35 20.80 -18.37
CA ALA A 45 -18.22 19.83 -17.71
C ALA A 45 -17.80 18.36 -17.91
N HIS A 46 -16.94 18.11 -18.90
CA HIS A 46 -16.44 16.78 -19.24
C HIS A 46 -14.95 16.58 -18.90
N SER A 47 -14.38 17.49 -18.13
CA SER A 47 -13.04 17.35 -17.59
C SER A 47 -12.95 16.26 -16.51
N LEU A 48 -11.76 15.73 -16.28
CA LEU A 48 -11.55 14.71 -15.24
C LEU A 48 -11.76 15.32 -13.84
N HIS A 49 -12.35 14.55 -12.95
CA HIS A 49 -12.47 14.97 -11.57
C HIS A 49 -11.10 14.97 -10.89
N PRO A 50 -10.70 16.07 -10.22
CA PRO A 50 -9.43 16.11 -9.50
C PRO A 50 -9.46 15.15 -8.30
N LEU A 51 -8.30 14.54 -8.03
CA LEU A 51 -8.08 13.74 -6.84
C LEU A 51 -7.09 14.48 -5.92
N HIS A 52 -7.30 14.35 -4.60
CA HIS A 52 -6.30 14.74 -3.63
C HIS A 52 -5.21 13.67 -3.60
N VAL A 53 -3.97 14.05 -3.90
CA VAL A 53 -2.84 13.13 -3.95
C VAL A 53 -1.80 13.56 -2.94
N ALA A 54 -1.23 12.61 -2.21
CA ALA A 54 -0.10 12.81 -1.32
C ALA A 54 0.88 11.65 -1.48
N GLU A 55 2.15 11.93 -1.24
CA GLU A 55 3.22 10.94 -1.26
C GLU A 55 3.85 10.84 0.14
N TRP A 56 4.03 9.62 0.61
CA TRP A 56 4.70 9.36 1.87
C TRP A 56 5.67 8.19 1.70
N HIS A 57 6.96 8.46 1.89
CA HIS A 57 8.04 7.46 1.78
C HIS A 57 7.98 6.58 0.51
N GLY A 58 7.56 7.15 -0.63
CA GLY A 58 7.43 6.43 -1.91
C GLY A 58 6.09 5.68 -2.10
N LEU A 59 5.18 5.80 -1.15
CA LEU A 59 3.79 5.37 -1.30
C LEU A 59 2.94 6.55 -1.76
N VAL A 60 2.11 6.33 -2.77
CA VAL A 60 1.19 7.34 -3.29
C VAL A 60 -0.21 7.04 -2.79
N PHE A 61 -0.80 8.01 -2.12
CA PHE A 61 -2.18 7.98 -1.63
C PHE A 61 -3.06 8.89 -2.47
N ALA A 62 -4.28 8.47 -2.73
CA ALA A 62 -5.26 9.27 -3.46
C ALA A 62 -6.62 9.22 -2.76
N ALA A 63 -7.32 10.36 -2.75
CA ALA A 63 -8.65 10.48 -2.17
C ALA A 63 -9.58 11.28 -3.09
N PHE A 64 -10.85 10.85 -3.18
CA PHE A 64 -11.89 11.56 -3.93
C PHE A 64 -12.39 12.81 -3.19
N GLN A 65 -12.30 12.83 -1.89
CA GLN A 65 -12.70 13.95 -1.05
C GLN A 65 -11.49 14.51 -0.32
N THR A 66 -11.56 15.77 0.10
CA THR A 66 -10.52 16.38 0.93
C THR A 66 -10.31 15.54 2.20
N PRO A 67 -9.12 15.00 2.42
CA PRO A 67 -8.83 14.25 3.63
C PRO A 67 -8.99 15.11 4.88
N ARG A 68 -9.46 14.54 5.98
CA ARG A 68 -9.58 15.25 7.27
C ARG A 68 -8.23 15.62 7.84
N GLN A 69 -7.22 14.79 7.58
CA GLN A 69 -5.83 14.98 8.01
C GLN A 69 -4.91 14.67 6.83
N ALA A 70 -3.78 15.32 6.78
CA ALA A 70 -2.74 14.99 5.82
C ALA A 70 -2.17 13.60 6.10
N VAL A 71 -1.83 12.84 5.07
CA VAL A 71 -1.33 11.47 5.22
C VAL A 71 -0.04 11.43 6.04
N GLU A 72 0.81 12.45 5.91
CA GLU A 72 2.04 12.61 6.67
C GLU A 72 1.74 12.72 8.17
N GLN A 73 0.73 13.51 8.54
CA GLN A 73 0.35 13.67 9.96
C GLN A 73 -0.14 12.35 10.57
N VAL A 74 -0.90 11.57 9.79
CA VAL A 74 -1.43 10.27 10.25
C VAL A 74 -0.30 9.25 10.36
N LEU A 75 0.56 9.15 9.34
CA LEU A 75 1.56 8.10 9.26
C LEU A 75 2.82 8.41 10.08
N ASP A 76 3.27 9.65 10.14
CA ASP A 76 4.42 10.03 10.96
C ASP A 76 4.14 9.83 12.46
N ALA A 77 2.88 10.05 12.87
CA ALA A 77 2.46 9.82 14.25
C ALA A 77 2.58 8.34 14.67
N VAL A 78 2.40 7.40 13.76
CA VAL A 78 2.35 5.96 14.05
C VAL A 78 3.55 5.18 13.52
N ALA A 79 4.16 5.61 12.44
CA ALA A 79 5.22 4.84 11.76
C ALA A 79 6.63 5.16 12.27
N GLY A 80 6.80 6.18 13.10
CA GLY A 80 8.13 6.53 13.66
C GLY A 80 9.17 6.79 12.57
N THR A 81 10.28 6.04 12.59
CA THR A 81 11.39 6.19 11.63
C THR A 81 11.29 5.16 10.50
N TRP A 82 10.26 5.25 9.68
CA TRP A 82 10.13 4.35 8.55
C TRP A 82 11.13 4.68 7.43
N PRO A 83 11.67 3.65 6.75
CA PRO A 83 12.58 3.87 5.64
C PRO A 83 11.84 4.43 4.43
N ASP A 84 12.54 5.25 3.65
CA ASP A 84 12.04 5.69 2.35
C ASP A 84 12.13 4.54 1.34
N LEU A 85 11.00 4.13 0.78
CA LEU A 85 10.89 3.05 -0.20
C LEU A 85 11.65 3.35 -1.49
N THR A 86 11.79 4.64 -1.86
CA THR A 86 12.54 5.04 -3.06
C THR A 86 14.02 4.69 -2.94
N SER A 87 14.52 4.61 -1.69
CA SER A 87 15.90 4.21 -1.37
C SER A 87 16.07 2.69 -1.22
N MET A 88 15.00 1.92 -1.22
CA MET A 88 15.02 0.48 -1.02
C MET A 88 14.90 -0.27 -2.34
N ARG A 89 15.52 -1.45 -2.39
CA ARG A 89 15.35 -2.34 -3.53
C ARG A 89 14.30 -3.38 -3.22
N ARG A 90 13.31 -3.50 -4.08
CA ARG A 90 12.35 -4.59 -4.01
C ARG A 90 13.06 -5.93 -4.18
N VAL A 91 12.85 -6.85 -3.25
CA VAL A 91 13.55 -8.14 -3.19
C VAL A 91 12.86 -9.21 -4.04
N ILE A 92 11.54 -9.12 -4.13
CA ILE A 92 10.69 -10.12 -4.79
C ILE A 92 9.67 -9.39 -5.67
N GLU A 93 9.32 -9.97 -6.81
CA GLU A 93 8.22 -9.47 -7.64
C GLU A 93 6.91 -9.42 -6.84
N PRO A 94 6.04 -8.42 -7.11
CA PRO A 94 4.77 -8.30 -6.44
C PRO A 94 3.96 -9.60 -6.53
N ARG A 95 3.50 -10.08 -5.39
CA ARG A 95 2.64 -11.26 -5.34
C ARG A 95 1.19 -10.82 -5.27
N THR A 96 0.35 -11.41 -6.11
CA THR A 96 -1.11 -11.22 -6.08
C THR A 96 -1.77 -12.54 -5.73
N THR A 97 -2.66 -12.51 -4.74
CA THR A 97 -3.43 -13.68 -4.29
C THR A 97 -4.92 -13.32 -4.31
N HIS A 98 -5.72 -14.14 -4.95
CA HIS A 98 -7.18 -13.99 -4.95
C HIS A 98 -7.79 -14.79 -3.80
N CYS A 99 -8.67 -14.15 -3.04
CA CYS A 99 -9.33 -14.74 -1.88
C CYS A 99 -10.84 -14.80 -2.10
N ALA A 100 -11.45 -15.93 -1.75
CA ALA A 100 -12.90 -16.10 -1.69
C ALA A 100 -13.43 -15.60 -0.33
N ALA A 101 -13.15 -14.37 -0.01
CA ALA A 101 -13.57 -13.67 1.21
C ALA A 101 -13.76 -12.18 0.92
N ASP A 102 -14.70 -11.55 1.61
CA ASP A 102 -14.87 -10.10 1.58
C ASP A 102 -13.57 -9.40 2.03
N TRP A 103 -13.25 -8.27 1.42
CA TRP A 103 -12.03 -7.54 1.70
C TRP A 103 -11.90 -7.08 3.15
N LYS A 104 -13.02 -6.75 3.82
CA LYS A 104 -13.02 -6.36 5.23
C LYS A 104 -12.62 -7.53 6.12
N LEU A 105 -13.20 -8.72 5.84
CA LEU A 105 -12.82 -9.94 6.55
C LEU A 105 -11.34 -10.30 6.33
N ALA A 106 -10.83 -10.11 5.13
CA ALA A 106 -9.41 -10.30 4.84
C ALA A 106 -8.53 -9.29 5.62
N CYS A 107 -8.94 -8.03 5.75
CA CYS A 107 -8.26 -7.05 6.60
C CYS A 107 -8.31 -7.45 8.08
N GLU A 108 -9.47 -7.80 8.61
CA GLU A 108 -9.64 -8.25 9.99
C GLU A 108 -8.77 -9.47 10.31
N HIS A 109 -8.71 -10.44 9.40
CA HIS A 109 -7.85 -11.61 9.54
C HIS A 109 -6.35 -11.24 9.62
N THR A 110 -5.90 -10.23 8.88
CA THR A 110 -4.50 -9.78 8.95
C THR A 110 -4.17 -9.07 10.26
N LEU A 111 -5.15 -8.48 10.92
CA LEU A 111 -5.03 -7.79 12.20
C LEU A 111 -5.21 -8.74 13.39
N ASP A 112 -5.92 -9.84 13.21
CA ASP A 112 -6.09 -10.86 14.24
C ASP A 112 -4.83 -11.71 14.39
N ILE A 113 -4.02 -11.40 15.39
CA ILE A 113 -2.78 -12.13 15.69
C ILE A 113 -3.02 -13.26 16.69
N ALA A 114 -4.14 -13.25 17.40
CA ALA A 114 -4.47 -14.27 18.38
C ALA A 114 -4.55 -15.68 17.77
N HIS A 115 -4.99 -15.79 16.51
CA HIS A 115 -5.06 -17.07 15.81
C HIS A 115 -3.68 -17.72 15.56
N VAL A 116 -2.60 -16.95 15.53
CA VAL A 116 -1.25 -17.47 15.25
C VAL A 116 -0.80 -18.47 16.32
N ASP A 117 -1.17 -18.23 17.56
CA ASP A 117 -0.80 -19.13 18.67
C ASP A 117 -1.42 -20.53 18.55
N ILE A 118 -2.60 -20.62 17.96
CA ILE A 118 -3.38 -21.84 17.86
C ILE A 118 -3.27 -22.46 16.47
N ALA A 119 -3.54 -21.66 15.42
CA ALA A 119 -3.59 -22.14 14.06
C ALA A 119 -2.22 -22.31 13.40
N ARG A 120 -1.21 -21.58 13.88
CA ARG A 120 0.15 -21.60 13.32
C ARG A 120 1.24 -21.61 14.39
N PRO A 121 1.29 -22.64 15.25
CA PRO A 121 2.24 -22.71 16.36
C PRO A 121 3.71 -22.67 15.92
N ALA A 122 4.01 -23.05 14.66
CA ALA A 122 5.36 -22.94 14.10
C ALA A 122 5.82 -21.49 13.87
N LEU A 123 4.89 -20.52 13.79
CA LEU A 123 5.21 -19.10 13.73
C LEU A 123 5.38 -18.48 15.12
N LYS A 124 4.88 -19.14 16.16
CA LYS A 124 4.98 -18.71 17.54
C LYS A 124 6.40 -18.32 17.98
N PRO A 125 7.49 -19.07 17.66
CA PRO A 125 8.85 -18.67 17.95
C PRO A 125 9.34 -17.40 17.23
N ARG A 126 8.60 -16.88 16.28
CA ARG A 126 8.98 -15.72 15.46
C ARG A 126 8.25 -14.42 15.83
N LEU A 127 7.20 -14.52 16.67
CA LEU A 127 6.29 -13.42 17.00
C LEU A 127 6.09 -13.33 18.53
N PHE A 128 7.07 -12.84 19.31
CA PHE A 128 7.12 -13.08 20.74
C PHE A 128 7.32 -11.94 21.70
N ALA A 129 6.47 -11.04 21.68
CA ALA A 129 6.03 -10.36 22.88
C ALA A 129 4.56 -10.00 22.67
N PRO A 130 3.79 -9.75 23.72
CA PRO A 130 2.45 -9.27 23.54
C PRO A 130 2.52 -8.03 22.65
N LEU A 131 1.68 -8.01 21.61
CA LEU A 131 1.51 -6.84 20.78
C LEU A 131 1.00 -5.70 21.63
N VAL A 132 1.68 -4.59 21.56
CA VAL A 132 1.20 -3.34 22.13
C VAL A 132 0.54 -2.58 21.01
N PHE A 133 -0.76 -2.36 21.15
CA PHE A 133 -1.55 -1.58 20.22
C PHE A 133 -1.58 -0.12 20.66
N GLU A 134 -1.29 0.78 19.73
CA GLU A 134 -1.41 2.21 19.89
C GLU A 134 -2.41 2.69 18.84
N LEU A 135 -3.55 3.19 19.30
CA LEU A 135 -4.54 3.83 18.43
C LEU A 135 -4.09 5.28 18.19
N SER A 136 -4.00 5.68 16.94
CA SER A 136 -3.93 7.10 16.61
C SER A 136 -5.35 7.66 16.52
N ASP A 137 -5.50 8.97 16.72
CA ASP A 137 -6.79 9.68 16.54
C ASP A 137 -7.24 9.74 15.07
N GLY A 138 -6.55 9.06 14.18
CA GLY A 138 -6.79 9.04 12.75
C GLY A 138 -7.13 7.65 12.22
N ASP A 139 -7.04 7.52 10.91
CA ASP A 139 -7.38 6.30 10.17
C ASP A 139 -6.22 5.27 10.17
N ALA A 140 -5.32 5.30 11.16
CA ALA A 140 -4.22 4.36 11.29
C ALA A 140 -4.12 3.75 12.69
N LEU A 141 -3.75 2.48 12.72
CA LEU A 141 -3.50 1.70 13.92
C LEU A 141 -2.05 1.20 13.88
N ARG A 142 -1.29 1.46 14.92
CA ARG A 142 0.05 0.90 15.13
C ARG A 142 0.01 -0.26 16.10
N ALA A 143 0.73 -1.31 15.78
CA ALA A 143 1.05 -2.38 16.72
C ALA A 143 2.55 -2.66 16.71
N THR A 144 3.15 -2.84 17.89
CA THR A 144 4.56 -3.18 18.01
C THR A 144 4.72 -4.52 18.70
N ALA A 145 5.63 -5.35 18.20
CA ALA A 145 6.02 -6.60 18.83
C ALA A 145 7.54 -6.65 19.01
N ALA A 146 8.01 -7.02 20.20
CA ALA A 146 9.42 -7.32 20.39
C ALA A 146 9.75 -8.61 19.62
N VAL A 147 10.80 -8.60 18.83
CA VAL A 147 11.30 -9.79 18.12
C VAL A 147 12.37 -10.44 19.00
N ALA A 148 12.17 -11.69 19.42
CA ALA A 148 13.17 -12.43 20.19
C ALA A 148 14.46 -12.55 19.36
N THR A 149 15.57 -12.12 19.92
CA THR A 149 16.91 -12.22 19.34
C THR A 149 17.33 -13.69 19.17
N GLY A 150 16.92 -14.36 18.17
CA GLY A 150 17.12 -15.80 17.92
C GLY A 150 15.98 -16.46 17.19
N ALA A 151 14.83 -15.82 17.16
CA ALA A 151 13.63 -16.32 16.52
C ALA A 151 13.64 -16.19 14.99
N LEU A 152 14.43 -15.28 14.45
CA LEU A 152 14.80 -15.29 13.03
C LEU A 152 15.76 -16.49 12.85
N GLY A 153 15.20 -17.65 12.61
CA GLY A 153 15.96 -18.88 12.46
C GLY A 153 17.22 -18.67 11.64
N ASP A 154 18.25 -19.44 11.90
CA ASP A 154 19.56 -19.34 11.26
C ASP A 154 19.50 -19.72 9.76
N THR A 155 18.49 -19.21 9.07
CA THR A 155 18.34 -19.37 7.63
C THR A 155 19.33 -18.46 6.91
N TRP A 156 19.79 -18.89 5.75
CA TRP A 156 20.71 -18.11 4.90
C TRP A 156 20.16 -16.72 4.59
N SER A 157 18.86 -16.60 4.34
CA SER A 157 18.18 -15.32 4.09
C SER A 157 18.22 -14.39 5.30
N SER A 158 17.97 -14.89 6.51
CA SER A 158 18.02 -14.06 7.72
C SER A 158 19.45 -13.65 8.10
N ARG A 159 20.46 -14.47 7.75
CA ARG A 159 21.89 -14.10 7.90
C ARG A 159 22.27 -13.00 6.90
N MET A 160 21.84 -13.12 5.65
CA MET A 160 22.11 -12.13 4.60
C MET A 160 21.42 -10.80 4.91
N CYS A 161 20.16 -10.82 5.31
CA CYS A 161 19.43 -9.61 5.74
C CYS A 161 20.13 -8.94 6.93
N ARG A 162 20.55 -9.71 7.96
CA ARG A 162 21.34 -9.16 9.07
C ARG A 162 22.66 -8.53 8.63
N GLN A 163 23.30 -9.06 7.62
CA GLN A 163 24.58 -8.53 7.12
C GLN A 163 24.38 -7.26 6.27
N LEU A 164 23.32 -7.22 5.46
CA LEU A 164 22.94 -6.04 4.67
C LEU A 164 22.40 -4.89 5.54
N LEU A 165 21.75 -5.23 6.67
CA LEU A 165 21.20 -4.25 7.62
C LEU A 165 22.23 -3.80 8.68
N ARG A 166 23.38 -4.48 8.81
CA ARG A 166 24.46 -4.10 9.75
C ARG A 166 25.04 -2.71 9.50
N ASP A 167 25.00 -2.22 8.27
CA ASP A 167 25.48 -0.88 7.91
C ASP A 167 24.46 0.23 8.28
N ARG A 168 23.24 -0.13 8.64
CA ARG A 168 22.23 0.81 9.18
C ARG A 168 22.12 0.57 10.67
N GLN A 169 22.60 1.52 11.46
CA GLN A 169 22.65 1.51 12.94
C GLN A 169 21.28 1.41 13.65
N SER A 170 20.23 0.99 12.96
CA SER A 170 18.87 0.85 13.49
C SER A 170 18.15 -0.35 12.92
N SER A 171 18.70 -1.55 13.13
CA SER A 171 17.85 -2.75 12.97
C SER A 171 16.86 -2.74 14.15
N PRO A 172 15.56 -2.56 13.95
CA PRO A 172 14.64 -2.55 15.06
C PRO A 172 14.68 -3.93 15.72
N ALA A 173 14.97 -3.97 17.02
CA ALA A 173 14.77 -5.17 17.83
C ALA A 173 13.27 -5.51 17.97
N ARG A 174 12.43 -4.81 17.22
CA ARG A 174 10.97 -4.89 17.23
C ARG A 174 10.47 -4.98 15.79
N ALA A 175 9.39 -5.73 15.60
CA ALA A 175 8.57 -5.61 14.41
C ALA A 175 7.50 -4.54 14.65
N GLU A 176 7.29 -3.68 13.68
CA GLU A 176 6.25 -2.67 13.70
C GLU A 176 5.21 -2.98 12.63
N TYR A 177 3.95 -2.91 13.01
CA TYR A 177 2.81 -3.10 12.13
C TYR A 177 2.02 -1.80 12.12
N VAL A 178 1.75 -1.26 10.95
CA VAL A 178 0.90 -0.09 10.80
C VAL A 178 -0.22 -0.45 9.83
N TYR A 179 -1.44 -0.46 10.34
CA TYR A 179 -2.62 -0.59 9.51
C TYR A 179 -3.16 0.79 9.19
N VAL A 180 -3.31 1.07 7.91
CA VAL A 180 -3.89 2.31 7.40
C VAL A 180 -5.23 1.97 6.79
N TRP A 181 -6.28 2.54 7.39
CA TRP A 181 -7.63 2.39 6.86
C TRP A 181 -7.72 2.91 5.41
N PRO A 182 -8.41 2.24 4.48
CA PRO A 182 -9.24 1.05 4.75
C PRO A 182 -8.54 -0.30 4.52
N ASN A 183 -7.37 -0.37 3.89
CA ASN A 183 -6.93 -1.62 3.27
C ASN A 183 -5.41 -1.80 3.12
N LEU A 184 -4.62 -1.00 3.82
CA LEU A 184 -3.16 -1.07 3.73
C LEU A 184 -2.55 -1.51 5.06
N LEU A 185 -1.74 -2.56 5.02
CA LEU A 185 -0.90 -3.00 6.14
C LEU A 185 0.57 -2.83 5.76
N LEU A 186 1.30 -2.10 6.59
CA LEU A 186 2.73 -1.91 6.52
C LEU A 186 3.37 -2.67 7.67
N GLN A 187 4.39 -3.47 7.40
CA GLN A 187 5.13 -4.20 8.42
C GLN A 187 6.61 -3.96 8.23
N LEU A 188 7.23 -3.35 9.22
CA LEU A 188 8.68 -3.24 9.31
C LEU A 188 9.18 -4.31 10.27
N ALA A 189 9.98 -5.23 9.75
CA ALA A 189 10.58 -6.33 10.50
C ALA A 189 12.11 -6.27 10.38
N PRO A 190 12.86 -6.96 11.26
CA PRO A 190 14.32 -6.98 11.18
C PRO A 190 14.89 -7.55 9.89
N ASP A 191 14.09 -8.28 9.11
CA ASP A 191 14.47 -8.93 7.86
C ASP A 191 13.92 -8.21 6.61
N GLY A 192 13.16 -7.14 6.78
CA GLY A 192 12.67 -6.37 5.65
C GLY A 192 11.40 -5.57 5.91
N LEU A 193 10.94 -4.92 4.87
CA LEU A 193 9.68 -4.21 4.84
C LEU A 193 8.66 -4.97 3.98
N TYR A 194 7.48 -5.17 4.53
CA TYR A 194 6.37 -5.85 3.87
C TYR A 194 5.20 -4.89 3.76
N ILE A 195 4.60 -4.84 2.59
CA ILE A 195 3.42 -4.04 2.30
C ILE A 195 2.34 -5.00 1.81
N LEU A 196 1.19 -4.99 2.46
CA LEU A 196 0.02 -5.73 2.06
C LEU A 196 -1.12 -4.76 1.77
N GLN A 197 -1.63 -4.78 0.55
CA GLN A 197 -2.82 -4.07 0.14
C GLN A 197 -3.94 -5.08 -0.12
N VAL A 198 -5.09 -4.88 0.52
CA VAL A 198 -6.28 -5.69 0.32
C VAL A 198 -7.25 -4.91 -0.57
N LEU A 199 -7.47 -5.38 -1.77
CA LEU A 199 -8.35 -4.75 -2.75
C LEU A 199 -9.72 -5.43 -2.78
N PRO A 200 -10.81 -4.66 -2.73
CA PRO A 200 -12.14 -5.22 -2.91
C PRO A 200 -12.30 -5.81 -4.31
N GLY A 201 -12.98 -6.95 -4.39
CA GLY A 201 -13.38 -7.60 -5.63
C GLY A 201 -14.90 -7.65 -5.79
N ALA A 202 -15.40 -8.64 -6.53
CA ALA A 202 -16.82 -8.96 -6.54
C ALA A 202 -17.29 -9.35 -5.13
N THR A 203 -18.60 -9.34 -4.88
CA THR A 203 -19.17 -9.69 -3.57
C THR A 203 -18.59 -11.01 -3.06
N GLY A 204 -18.07 -11.01 -1.84
CA GLY A 204 -17.44 -12.17 -1.22
C GLY A 204 -16.05 -12.52 -1.76
N HIS A 205 -15.42 -11.63 -2.52
CA HIS A 205 -14.07 -11.82 -3.04
C HIS A 205 -13.18 -10.62 -2.78
N SER A 206 -11.90 -10.86 -2.66
CA SER A 206 -10.87 -9.82 -2.53
C SER A 206 -9.56 -10.24 -3.20
N THR A 207 -8.68 -9.27 -3.39
CA THR A 207 -7.34 -9.49 -3.93
C THR A 207 -6.31 -8.92 -2.96
N LEU A 208 -5.39 -9.75 -2.54
CA LEU A 208 -4.24 -9.36 -1.70
C LEU A 208 -3.05 -9.10 -2.61
N ARG A 209 -2.45 -7.93 -2.47
CA ARG A 209 -1.24 -7.53 -3.19
C ARG A 209 -0.11 -7.32 -2.20
N GLU A 210 0.92 -8.14 -2.30
CA GLU A 210 2.08 -8.12 -1.41
C GLU A 210 3.30 -7.55 -2.12
N LEU A 211 4.00 -6.64 -1.44
CA LEU A 211 5.31 -6.10 -1.85
C LEU A 211 6.32 -6.37 -0.73
N ARG A 212 7.57 -6.68 -1.09
CA ARG A 212 8.65 -6.95 -0.14
C ARG A 212 9.93 -6.23 -0.55
N TYR A 213 10.50 -5.51 0.39
CA TYR A 213 11.72 -4.73 0.25
C TYR A 213 12.79 -5.19 1.22
#